data_f028337e824a35b32ed511635087a055
#
_entry.id   f028337e824a35b32ed511635087a055
#
_cell.length_a   1.000
_cell.length_b   1.000
_cell.length_c   1.000
_cell.angle_alpha   90.00
_cell.angle_beta   90.00
_cell.angle_gamma   90.00
#
_symmetry.space_group_name_H-M   'P 1'
#
loop_
_entity.id
_entity.type
_entity.pdbx_description
1 polymer ?
#
loop_
_entity_poly.entity_id
_entity_poly.type
_entity_poly.pdbx_seq_one_letter_code
_entity_poly.pdbx_strand_id
1 'polypeptide(L)'
;MLVIDAGQPRNRFAEHAHGFFGQDGKPPARIVADAAAQLAAYPTVQRIAGETRTAERDASGRFHVTLADGSRASADRLILATGIRDVLPALPGLAERWGVSVLHCPYCHGYEVSDRQLGVLATHPLSVHQAILIPDWGPTTWFTQRIVEPNEEEAALLDARGVRIERSPVVEILGDAPRIDALRLADGQVVPIDALFIGARTEMASDLAQQLGCAFDEGPLGVAIRVDTWKQTSIPGVFAAGDASSLMTNATFASASGVAAGVGAHRSLIFGLDA
;
A
#
# COMPACT_ATOMS: atom_id res chain seq x y z
N MET A 1 -14.66 -8.58 -20.86
CA MET A 1 -13.69 -8.58 -19.73
C MET A 1 -14.42 -8.98 -18.46
N LEU A 2 -13.81 -9.83 -17.61
CA LEU A 2 -14.32 -10.14 -16.27
C LEU A 2 -13.42 -9.46 -15.24
N VAL A 3 -14.01 -8.75 -14.28
CA VAL A 3 -13.33 -8.17 -13.10
C VAL A 3 -13.81 -8.92 -11.87
N ILE A 4 -12.87 -9.50 -11.13
CA ILE A 4 -13.12 -10.17 -9.85
C ILE A 4 -12.57 -9.25 -8.76
N ASP A 5 -13.43 -8.83 -7.84
CA ASP A 5 -13.07 -7.83 -6.82
C ASP A 5 -13.44 -8.30 -5.41
N ALA A 6 -12.43 -8.44 -4.56
CA ALA A 6 -12.61 -8.83 -3.16
C ALA A 6 -13.14 -7.69 -2.26
N GLY A 7 -13.21 -6.46 -2.79
CA GLY A 7 -13.74 -5.30 -2.05
C GLY A 7 -12.85 -4.83 -0.88
N GLN A 8 -11.55 -5.12 -0.90
CA GLN A 8 -10.63 -4.81 0.19
C GLN A 8 -9.44 -3.95 -0.27
N PRO A 9 -9.67 -2.70 -0.74
CA PRO A 9 -8.56 -1.83 -1.11
C PRO A 9 -7.66 -1.52 0.10
N ARG A 10 -6.35 -1.31 -0.15
CA ARG A 10 -5.36 -1.03 0.90
C ARG A 10 -5.74 0.18 1.75
N ASN A 11 -6.24 1.24 1.11
CA ASN A 11 -6.59 2.50 1.76
C ASN A 11 -8.00 2.53 2.39
N ARG A 12 -8.66 1.37 2.56
CA ARG A 12 -10.02 1.28 3.13
C ARG A 12 -10.17 1.85 4.54
N PHE A 13 -9.07 2.02 5.26
CA PHE A 13 -9.06 2.54 6.63
C PHE A 13 -9.06 4.07 6.69
N ALA A 14 -8.69 4.76 5.59
CA ALA A 14 -8.63 6.20 5.52
C ALA A 14 -10.02 6.82 5.33
N GLU A 15 -10.27 7.95 5.99
CA GLU A 15 -11.52 8.70 5.81
C GLU A 15 -11.53 9.46 4.48
N HIS A 16 -10.37 9.99 4.07
CA HIS A 16 -10.19 10.77 2.84
C HIS A 16 -9.00 10.27 2.02
N ALA A 17 -9.05 10.50 0.72
CA ALA A 17 -7.94 10.28 -0.20
C ALA A 17 -7.44 11.61 -0.75
N HIS A 18 -6.12 11.83 -0.73
CA HIS A 18 -5.49 13.05 -1.24
C HIS A 18 -4.52 12.74 -2.37
N GLY A 19 -4.24 13.76 -3.20
CA GLY A 19 -3.29 13.63 -4.31
C GLY A 19 -3.76 12.78 -5.48
N PHE A 20 -5.06 12.53 -5.60
CA PHE A 20 -5.65 11.84 -6.74
C PHE A 20 -6.48 12.81 -7.58
N PHE A 21 -6.07 13.04 -8.83
CA PHE A 21 -6.69 14.04 -9.71
C PHE A 21 -8.20 13.87 -9.81
N GLY A 22 -8.94 14.94 -9.50
CA GLY A 22 -10.40 14.98 -9.54
C GLY A 22 -11.12 14.17 -8.43
N GLN A 23 -10.37 13.59 -7.48
CA GLN A 23 -10.91 12.78 -6.39
C GLN A 23 -10.47 13.27 -5.00
N ASP A 24 -9.76 14.39 -4.93
CA ASP A 24 -9.20 14.90 -3.69
C ASP A 24 -10.27 15.12 -2.62
N GLY A 25 -9.96 14.72 -1.38
CA GLY A 25 -10.88 14.79 -0.24
C GLY A 25 -12.04 13.79 -0.24
N LYS A 26 -12.15 12.90 -1.25
CA LYS A 26 -13.21 11.88 -1.26
C LYS A 26 -12.84 10.66 -0.42
N PRO A 27 -13.82 10.04 0.26
CA PRO A 27 -13.61 8.73 0.88
C PRO A 27 -13.19 7.67 -0.16
N PRO A 28 -12.17 6.83 0.12
CA PRO A 28 -11.72 5.79 -0.80
C PRO A 28 -12.83 4.86 -1.30
N ALA A 29 -13.76 4.49 -0.42
CA ALA A 29 -14.91 3.66 -0.78
C ALA A 29 -15.81 4.33 -1.84
N ARG A 30 -15.97 5.66 -1.78
CA ARG A 30 -16.74 6.43 -2.76
C ARG A 30 -16.04 6.47 -4.11
N ILE A 31 -14.71 6.63 -4.13
CA ILE A 31 -13.92 6.61 -5.38
C ILE A 31 -14.10 5.27 -6.09
N VAL A 32 -13.99 4.16 -5.37
CA VAL A 32 -14.18 2.81 -5.93
C VAL A 32 -15.62 2.60 -6.41
N ALA A 33 -16.61 3.06 -5.66
CA ALA A 33 -18.02 2.94 -6.04
C ALA A 33 -18.35 3.73 -7.32
N ASP A 34 -17.86 4.97 -7.42
CA ASP A 34 -18.03 5.82 -8.61
C ASP A 34 -17.37 5.16 -9.85
N ALA A 35 -16.15 4.62 -9.70
CA ALA A 35 -15.45 3.91 -10.77
C ALA A 35 -16.20 2.63 -11.19
N ALA A 36 -16.73 1.86 -10.23
CA ALA A 36 -17.52 0.66 -10.51
C ALA A 36 -18.81 0.98 -11.25
N ALA A 37 -19.50 2.07 -10.90
CA ALA A 37 -20.70 2.53 -11.59
C ALA A 37 -20.41 2.94 -13.05
N GLN A 38 -19.28 3.65 -13.29
CA GLN A 38 -18.85 4.00 -14.63
C GLN A 38 -18.48 2.77 -15.45
N LEU A 39 -17.80 1.79 -14.84
CA LEU A 39 -17.43 0.54 -15.49
C LEU A 39 -18.67 -0.29 -15.91
N ALA A 40 -19.72 -0.29 -15.10
CA ALA A 40 -20.96 -1.01 -15.36
C ALA A 40 -21.73 -0.50 -16.61
N ALA A 41 -21.41 0.71 -17.10
CA ALA A 41 -21.98 1.24 -18.33
C ALA A 41 -21.47 0.52 -19.61
N TYR A 42 -20.38 -0.26 -19.51
CA TYR A 42 -19.80 -0.99 -20.62
C TYR A 42 -20.37 -2.42 -20.71
N PRO A 43 -21.18 -2.76 -21.74
CA PRO A 43 -21.85 -4.05 -21.81
C PRO A 43 -20.91 -5.24 -21.99
N THR A 44 -19.66 -5.00 -22.37
CA THR A 44 -18.62 -6.03 -22.55
C THR A 44 -17.84 -6.31 -21.26
N VAL A 45 -18.17 -5.63 -20.15
CA VAL A 45 -17.51 -5.78 -18.86
C VAL A 45 -18.49 -6.41 -17.87
N GLN A 46 -18.04 -7.47 -17.23
CA GLN A 46 -18.72 -8.10 -16.10
C GLN A 46 -17.87 -7.91 -14.84
N ARG A 47 -18.48 -7.47 -13.74
CA ARG A 47 -17.84 -7.41 -12.41
C ARG A 47 -18.56 -8.39 -11.48
N ILE A 48 -17.77 -9.20 -10.77
CA ILE A 48 -18.26 -10.07 -9.70
C ILE A 48 -17.51 -9.78 -8.40
N ALA A 49 -18.24 -9.85 -7.30
CA ALA A 49 -17.62 -9.81 -5.97
C ALA A 49 -17.05 -11.20 -5.65
N GLY A 50 -15.81 -11.26 -5.18
CA GLY A 50 -15.19 -12.52 -4.80
C GLY A 50 -13.69 -12.40 -4.63
N GLU A 51 -13.12 -13.35 -3.94
CA GLU A 51 -11.68 -13.47 -3.72
C GLU A 51 -11.15 -14.66 -4.53
N THR A 52 -10.16 -14.42 -5.37
CA THR A 52 -9.48 -15.47 -6.14
C THR A 52 -8.45 -16.16 -5.25
N ARG A 53 -8.52 -17.49 -5.16
CA ARG A 53 -7.63 -18.33 -4.33
C ARG A 53 -6.53 -18.99 -5.12
N THR A 54 -6.82 -19.43 -6.36
CA THR A 54 -5.82 -20.10 -7.18
C THR A 54 -5.84 -19.56 -8.61
N ALA A 55 -4.67 -19.60 -9.24
CA ALA A 55 -4.51 -19.35 -10.66
C ALA A 55 -3.54 -20.40 -11.24
N GLU A 56 -3.92 -20.97 -12.38
CA GLU A 56 -3.15 -21.96 -13.10
C GLU A 56 -3.22 -21.72 -14.62
N ARG A 57 -2.24 -22.21 -15.36
CA ARG A 57 -2.21 -22.18 -16.82
C ARG A 57 -2.26 -23.60 -17.35
N ASP A 58 -3.20 -23.90 -18.24
CA ASP A 58 -3.32 -25.20 -18.85
C ASP A 58 -2.33 -25.40 -20.04
N ALA A 59 -2.31 -26.62 -20.58
CA ALA A 59 -1.45 -26.99 -21.71
C ALA A 59 -1.78 -26.22 -23.02
N SER A 60 -2.98 -25.64 -23.13
CA SER A 60 -3.35 -24.78 -24.25
C SER A 60 -2.85 -23.34 -24.10
N GLY A 61 -2.33 -23.00 -22.92
CA GLY A 61 -1.87 -21.66 -22.57
C GLY A 61 -2.96 -20.77 -21.97
N ARG A 62 -4.16 -21.29 -21.73
CA ARG A 62 -5.28 -20.57 -21.15
C ARG A 62 -5.17 -20.55 -19.62
N PHE A 63 -5.52 -19.41 -19.01
CA PHE A 63 -5.52 -19.23 -17.56
C PHE A 63 -6.87 -19.65 -16.96
N HIS A 64 -6.81 -20.31 -15.82
CA HIS A 64 -7.95 -20.68 -14.99
C HIS A 64 -7.76 -20.11 -13.60
N VAL A 65 -8.80 -19.49 -13.07
CA VAL A 65 -8.81 -18.98 -11.68
C VAL A 65 -9.96 -19.60 -10.92
N THR A 66 -9.73 -19.93 -9.65
CA THR A 66 -10.76 -20.45 -8.75
C THR A 66 -10.97 -19.46 -7.61
N LEU A 67 -12.22 -19.12 -7.34
CA LEU A 67 -12.63 -18.21 -6.29
C LEU A 67 -12.81 -18.97 -4.96
N ALA A 68 -12.90 -18.22 -3.86
CA ALA A 68 -13.08 -18.78 -2.53
C ALA A 68 -14.39 -19.59 -2.35
N ASP A 69 -15.42 -19.28 -3.14
CA ASP A 69 -16.70 -20.01 -3.19
C ASP A 69 -16.67 -21.28 -4.07
N GLY A 70 -15.51 -21.59 -4.66
CA GLY A 70 -15.32 -22.72 -5.56
C GLY A 70 -15.71 -22.44 -7.03
N SER A 71 -16.26 -21.29 -7.34
CA SER A 71 -16.55 -20.91 -8.73
C SER A 71 -15.26 -20.73 -9.53
N ARG A 72 -15.32 -20.93 -10.85
CA ARG A 72 -14.15 -20.88 -11.74
C ARG A 72 -14.40 -19.93 -12.90
N ALA A 73 -13.33 -19.27 -13.32
CA ALA A 73 -13.30 -18.48 -14.54
C ALA A 73 -12.06 -18.80 -15.36
N SER A 74 -12.12 -18.55 -16.67
CA SER A 74 -10.97 -18.75 -17.56
C SER A 74 -10.81 -17.60 -18.54
N ALA A 75 -9.57 -17.32 -18.92
CA ALA A 75 -9.21 -16.23 -19.82
C ALA A 75 -7.93 -16.54 -20.59
N ASP A 76 -7.76 -15.87 -21.74
CA ASP A 76 -6.54 -15.96 -22.54
C ASP A 76 -5.44 -15.02 -22.02
N ARG A 77 -5.82 -14.01 -21.21
CA ARG A 77 -4.92 -13.07 -20.52
C ARG A 77 -5.41 -12.83 -19.11
N LEU A 78 -4.46 -12.63 -18.20
CA LEU A 78 -4.73 -12.36 -16.79
C LEU A 78 -4.03 -11.05 -16.37
N ILE A 79 -4.76 -10.17 -15.67
CA ILE A 79 -4.20 -8.97 -15.06
C ILE A 79 -4.30 -9.12 -13.54
N LEU A 80 -3.15 -9.18 -12.87
CA LEU A 80 -3.04 -9.24 -11.42
C LEU A 80 -3.04 -7.81 -10.86
N ALA A 81 -4.18 -7.35 -10.36
CA ALA A 81 -4.35 -6.07 -9.69
C ALA A 81 -4.65 -6.28 -8.19
N THR A 82 -4.00 -7.28 -7.60
CA THR A 82 -4.30 -7.80 -6.26
C THR A 82 -3.82 -6.90 -5.13
N GLY A 83 -2.91 -5.96 -5.42
CA GLY A 83 -2.35 -5.05 -4.44
C GLY A 83 -1.41 -5.73 -3.42
N ILE A 84 -1.16 -4.99 -2.35
CA ILE A 84 -0.31 -5.38 -1.23
C ILE A 84 -1.06 -5.16 0.09
N ARG A 85 -0.55 -5.75 1.17
CA ARG A 85 -1.00 -5.51 2.54
C ARG A 85 0.15 -5.02 3.41
N ASP A 86 -0.16 -4.16 4.36
CA ASP A 86 0.81 -3.68 5.35
C ASP A 86 0.94 -4.70 6.49
N VAL A 87 2.19 -4.99 6.87
CA VAL A 87 2.54 -5.84 8.02
C VAL A 87 2.83 -4.90 9.18
N LEU A 88 1.88 -4.81 10.10
CA LEU A 88 1.97 -3.90 11.22
C LEU A 88 2.81 -4.48 12.36
N PRO A 89 3.64 -3.67 13.05
CA PRO A 89 4.33 -4.11 14.26
C PRO A 89 3.32 -4.54 15.35
N ALA A 90 3.71 -5.54 16.14
CA ALA A 90 2.92 -5.98 17.30
C ALA A 90 3.10 -5.01 18.47
N LEU A 91 2.57 -3.79 18.35
CA LEU A 91 2.56 -2.77 19.38
C LEU A 91 1.12 -2.60 19.89
N PRO A 92 0.86 -2.76 21.21
CA PRO A 92 -0.47 -2.54 21.78
C PRO A 92 -1.02 -1.15 21.40
N GLY A 93 -2.25 -1.11 20.91
CA GLY A 93 -2.90 0.12 20.47
C GLY A 93 -2.65 0.53 19.03
N LEU A 94 -1.81 -0.20 18.25
CA LEU A 94 -1.45 0.24 16.90
C LEU A 94 -2.52 -0.13 15.85
N ALA A 95 -2.94 -1.38 15.82
CA ALA A 95 -3.76 -1.89 14.72
C ALA A 95 -5.13 -1.21 14.61
N GLU A 96 -5.76 -0.90 15.73
CA GLU A 96 -7.07 -0.23 15.78
C GLU A 96 -7.02 1.26 15.42
N ARG A 97 -5.82 1.81 15.22
CA ARG A 97 -5.55 3.21 14.82
C ARG A 97 -4.98 3.35 13.41
N TRP A 98 -4.74 2.20 12.76
CA TRP A 98 -4.15 2.18 11.43
C TRP A 98 -5.01 2.89 10.38
N GLY A 99 -4.38 3.80 9.64
CA GLY A 99 -5.01 4.60 8.60
C GLY A 99 -5.81 5.81 9.10
N VAL A 100 -5.87 6.05 10.43
CA VAL A 100 -6.56 7.20 11.04
C VAL A 100 -5.60 8.08 11.80
N SER A 101 -4.92 7.56 12.83
CA SER A 101 -3.92 8.29 13.61
C SER A 101 -2.55 7.59 13.65
N VAL A 102 -2.48 6.31 13.26
CA VAL A 102 -1.25 5.64 12.86
C VAL A 102 -1.21 5.59 11.33
N LEU A 103 -0.22 6.25 10.73
CA LEU A 103 -0.18 6.61 9.32
C LEU A 103 1.11 6.11 8.66
N HIS A 104 1.04 5.85 7.35
CA HIS A 104 2.22 5.45 6.59
C HIS A 104 2.84 6.63 5.82
N CYS A 105 2.01 7.35 5.07
CA CYS A 105 2.44 8.28 4.04
C CYS A 105 2.06 9.73 4.42
N PRO A 106 3.03 10.63 4.60
CA PRO A 106 2.72 12.02 4.91
C PRO A 106 2.06 12.76 3.74
N TYR A 107 2.40 12.43 2.50
CA TYR A 107 1.75 13.03 1.33
C TYR A 107 0.29 12.63 1.16
N CYS A 108 -0.13 11.55 1.82
CA CYS A 108 -1.52 11.07 1.79
C CYS A 108 -2.36 11.62 2.95
N HIS A 109 -1.72 11.88 4.11
CA HIS A 109 -2.42 12.18 5.36
C HIS A 109 -1.84 13.35 6.16
N GLY A 110 -0.67 13.87 5.78
CA GLY A 110 0.02 14.91 6.55
C GLY A 110 -0.81 16.18 6.72
N TYR A 111 -1.61 16.54 5.70
CA TYR A 111 -2.49 17.71 5.76
C TYR A 111 -3.53 17.60 6.89
N GLU A 112 -4.10 16.41 7.11
CA GLU A 112 -5.15 16.17 8.12
C GLU A 112 -4.61 16.25 9.56
N VAL A 113 -3.30 16.06 9.73
CA VAL A 113 -2.61 16.11 11.03
C VAL A 113 -1.62 17.28 11.13
N SER A 114 -1.75 18.29 10.25
CA SER A 114 -0.87 19.46 10.23
C SER A 114 -0.91 20.21 11.55
N ASP A 115 0.24 20.79 11.93
CA ASP A 115 0.45 21.62 13.13
C ASP A 115 0.21 20.89 14.46
N ARG A 116 0.09 19.55 14.44
CA ARG A 116 -0.06 18.71 15.64
C ARG A 116 1.27 18.13 16.09
N GLN A 117 1.28 17.52 17.28
CA GLN A 117 2.45 16.79 17.79
C GLN A 117 2.56 15.45 17.07
N LEU A 118 3.58 15.30 16.23
CA LEU A 118 3.76 14.13 15.38
C LEU A 118 4.86 13.21 15.95
N GLY A 119 4.62 11.91 15.81
CA GLY A 119 5.61 10.88 16.10
C GLY A 119 6.06 10.15 14.82
N VAL A 120 7.31 9.72 14.79
CA VAL A 120 7.80 8.74 13.83
C VAL A 120 8.34 7.55 14.60
N LEU A 121 7.77 6.36 14.40
CA LEU A 121 8.22 5.13 15.04
C LEU A 121 9.15 4.36 14.10
N ALA A 122 10.38 4.11 14.51
CA ALA A 122 11.30 3.29 13.76
C ALA A 122 10.83 1.83 13.72
N THR A 123 10.69 1.29 12.54
CA THR A 123 10.37 -0.12 12.26
C THR A 123 11.48 -0.80 11.44
N HIS A 124 12.36 -0.01 10.84
CA HIS A 124 13.52 -0.43 10.03
C HIS A 124 14.50 0.75 9.86
N PRO A 125 15.72 0.54 9.38
CA PRO A 125 16.75 1.59 9.27
C PRO A 125 16.36 2.82 8.45
N LEU A 126 15.51 2.68 7.43
CA LEU A 126 15.05 3.82 6.62
C LEU A 126 14.06 4.76 7.33
N SER A 127 13.69 4.47 8.58
CA SER A 127 12.80 5.33 9.37
C SER A 127 13.38 6.73 9.62
N VAL A 128 14.70 6.88 9.57
CA VAL A 128 15.37 8.17 9.67
C VAL A 128 14.96 9.12 8.54
N HIS A 129 14.81 8.60 7.31
CA HIS A 129 14.33 9.40 6.18
C HIS A 129 12.92 9.97 6.46
N GLN A 130 12.03 9.15 7.02
CA GLN A 130 10.69 9.60 7.39
C GLN A 130 10.76 10.64 8.53
N ALA A 131 11.62 10.45 9.52
CA ALA A 131 11.83 11.39 10.62
C ALA A 131 12.35 12.76 10.15
N ILE A 132 13.17 12.80 9.09
CA ILE A 132 13.64 14.05 8.49
C ILE A 132 12.51 14.72 7.68
N LEU A 133 11.61 13.95 7.08
CA LEU A 133 10.55 14.45 6.18
C LEU A 133 9.36 15.03 6.96
N ILE A 134 8.89 14.36 8.00
CA ILE A 134 7.64 14.66 8.73
C ILE A 134 7.58 16.08 9.34
N PRO A 135 8.68 16.75 9.75
CA PRO A 135 8.61 18.10 10.29
C PRO A 135 7.99 19.18 9.39
N ASP A 136 7.80 18.91 8.10
CA ASP A 136 7.06 19.83 7.22
C ASP A 136 5.56 19.92 7.57
N TRP A 137 5.04 18.96 8.34
CA TRP A 137 3.65 18.91 8.78
C TRP A 137 3.45 19.28 10.25
N GLY A 138 4.51 19.23 11.09
CA GLY A 138 4.38 19.61 12.48
C GLY A 138 5.56 19.22 13.36
N PRO A 139 5.58 19.69 14.62
CA PRO A 139 6.62 19.33 15.60
C PRO A 139 6.73 17.81 15.73
N THR A 140 7.94 17.28 15.55
CA THR A 140 8.15 15.84 15.38
C THR A 140 9.07 15.25 16.45
N THR A 141 8.67 14.10 17.01
CA THR A 141 9.51 13.24 17.83
C THR A 141 9.78 11.93 17.11
N TRP A 142 11.05 11.57 16.90
CA TRP A 142 11.45 10.30 16.33
C TRP A 142 11.79 9.30 17.43
N PHE A 143 11.04 8.20 17.50
CA PHE A 143 11.23 7.08 18.41
C PHE A 143 12.08 6.02 17.72
N THR A 144 13.36 5.91 18.09
CA THR A 144 14.34 5.05 17.40
C THR A 144 14.10 3.57 17.61
N GLN A 145 13.34 3.19 18.62
CA GLN A 145 13.08 1.80 19.03
C GLN A 145 14.38 0.98 19.23
N ARG A 146 15.53 1.64 19.36
CA ARG A 146 16.88 1.03 19.37
C ARG A 146 17.16 0.18 18.11
N ILE A 147 16.41 0.41 17.01
CA ILE A 147 16.59 -0.27 15.72
C ILE A 147 17.69 0.42 14.92
N VAL A 148 17.76 1.76 15.01
CA VAL A 148 18.69 2.57 14.22
C VAL A 148 19.13 3.78 15.04
N GLU A 149 20.42 4.12 14.92
CA GLU A 149 20.97 5.41 15.34
C GLU A 149 21.35 6.20 14.08
N PRO A 150 21.10 7.52 14.06
CA PRO A 150 21.46 8.35 12.93
C PRO A 150 22.99 8.46 12.80
N ASN A 151 23.50 8.48 11.59
CA ASN A 151 24.88 8.87 11.33
C ASN A 151 25.04 10.40 11.56
N GLU A 152 26.26 10.93 11.41
CA GLU A 152 26.57 12.35 11.67
C GLU A 152 25.77 13.30 10.76
N GLU A 153 25.63 12.96 9.47
CA GLU A 153 24.87 13.75 8.50
C GLU A 153 23.37 13.73 8.81
N GLU A 154 22.82 12.56 9.07
CA GLU A 154 21.42 12.38 9.48
C GLU A 154 21.11 13.10 10.79
N ALA A 155 22.02 13.02 11.78
CA ALA A 155 21.86 13.70 13.06
C ALA A 155 21.83 15.23 12.89
N ALA A 156 22.72 15.77 12.05
CA ALA A 156 22.74 17.20 11.72
C ALA A 156 21.45 17.65 11.01
N LEU A 157 20.91 16.84 10.09
CA LEU A 157 19.63 17.13 9.42
C LEU A 157 18.46 17.07 10.40
N LEU A 158 18.40 16.09 11.28
CA LEU A 158 17.35 15.97 12.30
C LEU A 158 17.36 17.19 13.25
N ASP A 159 18.54 17.60 13.70
CA ASP A 159 18.72 18.78 14.57
C ASP A 159 18.29 20.06 13.85
N ALA A 160 18.77 20.27 12.62
CA ALA A 160 18.40 21.43 11.79
C ALA A 160 16.90 21.55 11.53
N ARG A 161 16.17 20.40 11.55
CA ARG A 161 14.72 20.34 11.39
C ARG A 161 13.95 20.30 12.72
N GLY A 162 14.64 20.43 13.85
CA GLY A 162 14.03 20.48 15.19
C GLY A 162 13.41 19.14 15.62
N VAL A 163 13.87 18.00 15.08
CA VAL A 163 13.36 16.69 15.45
C VAL A 163 13.89 16.27 16.80
N ARG A 164 13.00 15.98 17.74
CA ARG A 164 13.36 15.36 19.01
C ARG A 164 13.64 13.88 18.81
N ILE A 165 14.80 13.40 19.25
CA ILE A 165 15.14 11.96 19.19
C ILE A 165 14.85 11.32 20.55
N GLU A 166 13.97 10.32 20.56
CA GLU A 166 13.65 9.51 21.73
C GLU A 166 14.17 8.08 21.55
N ARG A 167 15.01 7.62 22.49
CA ARG A 167 15.70 6.33 22.43
C ARG A 167 15.06 5.25 23.29
N SER A 168 14.22 5.65 24.26
CA SER A 168 13.45 4.70 25.05
C SER A 168 12.36 4.07 24.16
N PRO A 169 12.28 2.74 24.07
CA PRO A 169 11.29 2.09 23.19
C PRO A 169 9.85 2.41 23.58
N VAL A 170 9.01 2.65 22.59
CA VAL A 170 7.56 2.72 22.74
C VAL A 170 7.03 1.32 23.00
N VAL A 171 6.22 1.15 24.04
CA VAL A 171 5.65 -0.13 24.45
C VAL A 171 4.12 -0.18 24.32
N GLU A 172 3.47 0.99 24.23
CA GLU A 172 2.01 1.08 24.14
C GLU A 172 1.58 2.43 23.56
N ILE A 173 0.47 2.43 22.80
CA ILE A 173 -0.21 3.64 22.33
C ILE A 173 -1.43 3.88 23.24
N LEU A 174 -1.53 5.09 23.79
CA LEU A 174 -2.56 5.50 24.75
C LEU A 174 -3.62 6.36 24.06
N GLY A 175 -4.83 6.36 24.63
CA GLY A 175 -5.99 7.11 24.16
C GLY A 175 -7.10 6.21 23.67
N ASP A 176 -8.26 6.80 23.41
CA ASP A 176 -9.44 6.08 22.89
C ASP A 176 -9.32 5.93 21.35
N ALA A 177 -9.23 4.69 20.88
CA ALA A 177 -9.16 4.43 19.45
C ALA A 177 -10.37 5.01 18.70
N PRO A 178 -10.20 5.56 17.51
CA PRO A 178 -8.98 5.54 16.68
C PRO A 178 -7.99 6.70 16.92
N ARG A 179 -8.15 7.50 17.99
CA ARG A 179 -7.24 8.61 18.31
C ARG A 179 -6.05 8.16 19.14
N ILE A 180 -4.98 8.95 19.08
CA ILE A 180 -3.81 8.85 19.96
C ILE A 180 -3.81 10.06 20.88
N ASP A 181 -3.57 9.84 22.18
CA ASP A 181 -3.31 10.90 23.14
C ASP A 181 -1.81 10.96 23.51
N ALA A 182 -1.15 9.81 23.60
CA ALA A 182 0.25 9.70 23.96
C ALA A 182 0.85 8.33 23.62
N LEU A 183 2.17 8.23 23.72
CA LEU A 183 2.92 6.98 23.72
C LEU A 183 3.52 6.71 25.10
N ARG A 184 3.42 5.46 25.58
CA ARG A 184 4.12 4.98 26.77
C ARG A 184 5.46 4.41 26.36
N LEU A 185 6.52 4.83 27.04
CA LEU A 185 7.88 4.35 26.84
C LEU A 185 8.23 3.24 27.83
N ALA A 186 9.26 2.47 27.52
CA ALA A 186 9.73 1.37 28.36
C ALA A 186 10.29 1.81 29.72
N ASP A 187 10.74 3.07 29.85
CA ASP A 187 11.18 3.68 31.11
C ASP A 187 10.02 4.27 31.94
N GLY A 188 8.78 4.11 31.47
CA GLY A 188 7.57 4.60 32.13
C GLY A 188 7.17 6.03 31.76
N GLN A 189 7.98 6.77 31.03
CA GLN A 189 7.61 8.08 30.52
C GLN A 189 6.40 7.99 29.58
N VAL A 190 5.60 9.06 29.53
CA VAL A 190 4.47 9.22 28.63
C VAL A 190 4.72 10.46 27.78
N VAL A 191 4.76 10.27 26.45
CA VAL A 191 5.03 11.35 25.49
C VAL A 191 3.74 11.66 24.73
N PRO A 192 3.16 12.86 24.88
CA PRO A 192 1.98 13.26 24.12
C PRO A 192 2.27 13.36 22.63
N ILE A 193 1.41 12.75 21.81
CA ILE A 193 1.39 12.91 20.35
C ILE A 193 -0.04 12.78 19.84
N ASP A 194 -0.31 13.37 18.67
CA ASP A 194 -1.62 13.34 18.03
C ASP A 194 -1.68 12.36 16.86
N ALA A 195 -0.55 12.10 16.21
CA ALA A 195 -0.43 11.12 15.11
C ALA A 195 0.96 10.48 15.10
N LEU A 196 1.00 9.22 14.64
CA LEU A 196 2.21 8.41 14.59
C LEU A 196 2.45 7.91 13.16
N PHE A 197 3.58 8.27 12.56
CA PHE A 197 3.99 7.76 11.26
C PHE A 197 4.88 6.53 11.42
N ILE A 198 4.61 5.50 10.61
CA ILE A 198 5.41 4.28 10.56
C ILE A 198 5.69 3.85 9.12
N GLY A 199 6.87 3.32 8.85
CA GLY A 199 7.19 2.61 7.62
C GLY A 199 6.83 1.15 7.74
N ALA A 200 5.58 0.75 7.48
CA ALA A 200 5.20 -0.64 7.52
C ALA A 200 5.87 -1.44 6.39
N ARG A 201 6.32 -2.66 6.68
CA ARG A 201 6.67 -3.62 5.63
C ARG A 201 5.42 -4.02 4.87
N THR A 202 5.59 -4.43 3.63
CA THR A 202 4.48 -4.86 2.78
C THR A 202 4.68 -6.28 2.27
N GLU A 203 3.58 -6.98 2.08
CA GLU A 203 3.52 -8.30 1.46
C GLU A 203 2.50 -8.28 0.33
N MET A 204 2.62 -9.21 -0.62
CA MET A 204 1.57 -9.42 -1.62
C MET A 204 0.24 -9.73 -0.92
N ALA A 205 -0.84 -9.07 -1.36
CA ALA A 205 -2.17 -9.36 -0.82
C ALA A 205 -2.74 -10.70 -1.31
N SER A 206 -2.09 -11.32 -2.30
CA SER A 206 -2.49 -12.59 -2.89
C SER A 206 -1.29 -13.36 -3.40
N ASP A 207 -1.33 -14.69 -3.32
CA ASP A 207 -0.28 -15.61 -3.78
C ASP A 207 -0.40 -15.98 -5.28
N LEU A 208 -1.31 -15.38 -6.03
CA LEU A 208 -1.55 -15.75 -7.44
C LEU A 208 -0.32 -15.57 -8.33
N ALA A 209 0.47 -14.51 -8.09
CA ALA A 209 1.71 -14.28 -8.83
C ALA A 209 2.75 -15.37 -8.56
N GLN A 210 2.90 -15.81 -7.31
CA GLN A 210 3.76 -16.92 -6.92
C GLN A 210 3.30 -18.25 -7.54
N GLN A 211 1.99 -18.53 -7.49
CA GLN A 211 1.40 -19.74 -8.06
C GLN A 211 1.65 -19.84 -9.57
N LEU A 212 1.62 -18.70 -10.27
CA LEU A 212 1.90 -18.62 -11.70
C LEU A 212 3.41 -18.61 -12.03
N GLY A 213 4.29 -18.50 -11.03
CA GLY A 213 5.74 -18.45 -11.23
C GLY A 213 6.28 -17.10 -11.69
N CYS A 214 5.56 -16.00 -11.41
CA CYS A 214 6.03 -14.65 -11.72
C CYS A 214 7.32 -14.31 -10.97
N ALA A 215 8.24 -13.58 -11.60
CA ALA A 215 9.40 -13.01 -10.95
C ALA A 215 9.03 -11.75 -10.16
N PHE A 216 9.83 -11.47 -9.12
CA PHE A 216 9.66 -10.31 -8.25
C PHE A 216 10.90 -9.44 -8.24
N ASP A 217 10.71 -8.15 -8.01
CA ASP A 217 11.76 -7.20 -7.67
C ASP A 217 11.69 -6.91 -6.17
N GLU A 218 12.85 -6.92 -5.52
CA GLU A 218 12.95 -6.62 -4.10
C GLU A 218 13.08 -5.12 -3.86
N GLY A 219 12.37 -4.62 -2.87
CA GLY A 219 12.46 -3.27 -2.37
C GLY A 219 12.74 -3.24 -0.86
N PRO A 220 13.03 -2.07 -0.31
CA PRO A 220 13.43 -1.94 1.09
C PRO A 220 12.34 -2.32 2.09
N LEU A 221 11.06 -2.26 1.70
CA LEU A 221 9.93 -2.54 2.58
C LEU A 221 9.07 -3.71 2.12
N GLY A 222 9.36 -4.31 0.97
CA GLY A 222 8.60 -5.43 0.42
C GLY A 222 8.99 -5.72 -1.01
N VAL A 223 8.19 -6.53 -1.68
CA VAL A 223 8.43 -6.97 -3.06
C VAL A 223 7.36 -6.44 -4.00
N ALA A 224 7.69 -6.33 -5.29
CA ALA A 224 6.73 -6.04 -6.35
C ALA A 224 6.85 -7.09 -7.47
N ILE A 225 5.74 -7.43 -8.10
CA ILE A 225 5.76 -8.30 -9.30
C ILE A 225 6.55 -7.56 -10.39
N ARG A 226 7.60 -8.20 -10.91
CA ARG A 226 8.41 -7.65 -12.00
C ARG A 226 7.58 -7.56 -13.28
N VAL A 227 7.59 -6.39 -13.90
CA VAL A 227 6.86 -6.12 -15.14
C VAL A 227 7.69 -5.29 -16.11
N ASP A 228 7.42 -5.44 -17.40
CA ASP A 228 7.94 -4.57 -18.45
C ASP A 228 7.17 -3.24 -18.56
N THR A 229 7.45 -2.46 -19.60
CA THR A 229 6.77 -1.18 -19.88
C THR A 229 5.28 -1.33 -20.20
N TRP A 230 4.85 -2.49 -20.73
CA TRP A 230 3.48 -2.83 -21.02
C TRP A 230 2.77 -3.55 -19.86
N LYS A 231 3.45 -3.63 -18.71
CA LYS A 231 2.96 -4.33 -17.52
C LYS A 231 2.84 -5.84 -17.68
N GLN A 232 3.49 -6.44 -18.67
CA GLN A 232 3.60 -7.90 -18.77
C GLN A 232 4.62 -8.39 -17.73
N THR A 233 4.27 -9.46 -17.04
CA THR A 233 5.16 -10.12 -16.06
C THR A 233 6.19 -11.02 -16.77
N SER A 234 7.02 -11.71 -16.00
CA SER A 234 7.90 -12.76 -16.52
C SER A 234 7.18 -13.96 -17.14
N ILE A 235 5.86 -14.07 -16.94
CA ILE A 235 5.01 -15.13 -17.47
C ILE A 235 4.19 -14.59 -18.63
N PRO A 236 4.41 -15.08 -19.88
CA PRO A 236 3.68 -14.63 -21.05
C PRO A 236 2.16 -14.72 -20.89
N GLY A 237 1.46 -13.62 -21.14
CA GLY A 237 0.00 -13.51 -21.00
C GLY A 237 -0.49 -13.13 -19.61
N VAL A 238 0.42 -13.02 -18.62
CA VAL A 238 0.12 -12.47 -17.29
C VAL A 238 0.66 -11.05 -17.19
N PHE A 239 -0.21 -10.12 -16.82
CA PHE A 239 0.10 -8.71 -16.58
C PHE A 239 -0.11 -8.39 -15.11
N ALA A 240 0.53 -7.34 -14.60
CA ALA A 240 0.29 -6.89 -13.24
C ALA A 240 0.18 -5.37 -13.16
N ALA A 241 -0.66 -4.88 -12.26
CA ALA A 241 -0.93 -3.46 -12.10
C ALA A 241 -1.13 -3.06 -10.63
N GLY A 242 -1.07 -1.77 -10.38
CA GLY A 242 -1.25 -1.18 -9.06
C GLY A 242 -0.09 -1.48 -8.13
N ASP A 243 -0.36 -1.43 -6.83
CA ASP A 243 0.65 -1.61 -5.79
C ASP A 243 1.34 -2.98 -5.86
N ALA A 244 0.69 -4.00 -6.43
CA ALA A 244 1.29 -5.32 -6.62
C ALA A 244 2.51 -5.31 -7.56
N SER A 245 2.61 -4.33 -8.47
CA SER A 245 3.69 -4.22 -9.47
C SER A 245 4.50 -2.92 -9.35
N SER A 246 4.53 -2.31 -8.16
CA SER A 246 5.25 -1.06 -7.92
C SER A 246 5.82 -1.00 -6.51
N LEU A 247 7.09 -0.60 -6.41
CA LEU A 247 7.73 -0.29 -5.11
C LEU A 247 7.33 1.11 -4.60
N MET A 248 6.79 1.97 -5.48
CA MET A 248 6.22 3.26 -5.12
C MET A 248 4.70 3.21 -5.27
N THR A 249 3.99 3.32 -4.17
CA THR A 249 2.55 3.03 -4.10
C THR A 249 1.73 4.28 -3.82
N ASN A 250 0.76 4.56 -4.69
CA ASN A 250 -0.33 5.50 -4.46
C ASN A 250 -1.49 5.27 -5.45
N ALA A 251 -2.65 5.87 -5.19
CA ALA A 251 -3.85 5.68 -6.01
C ALA A 251 -3.68 6.16 -7.47
N THR A 252 -2.95 7.24 -7.71
CA THR A 252 -2.69 7.79 -9.05
C THR A 252 -1.83 6.83 -9.86
N PHE A 253 -0.74 6.33 -9.28
CA PHE A 253 0.12 5.34 -9.95
C PHE A 253 -0.60 4.02 -10.18
N ALA A 254 -1.41 3.58 -9.23
CA ALA A 254 -2.22 2.36 -9.39
C ALA A 254 -3.20 2.49 -10.56
N SER A 255 -3.88 3.64 -10.69
CA SER A 255 -4.80 3.91 -11.79
C SER A 255 -4.07 3.93 -13.15
N ALA A 256 -2.97 4.69 -13.25
CA ALA A 256 -2.17 4.76 -14.48
C ALA A 256 -1.59 3.39 -14.89
N SER A 257 -1.12 2.63 -13.92
CA SER A 257 -0.62 1.26 -14.11
C SER A 257 -1.71 0.33 -14.66
N GLY A 258 -2.95 0.46 -14.14
CA GLY A 258 -4.11 -0.30 -14.63
C GLY A 258 -4.41 -0.03 -16.11
N VAL A 259 -4.33 1.23 -16.55
CA VAL A 259 -4.47 1.61 -17.97
C VAL A 259 -3.40 0.93 -18.82
N ALA A 260 -2.13 1.02 -18.40
CA ALA A 260 -1.01 0.41 -19.13
C ALA A 260 -1.16 -1.11 -19.25
N ALA A 261 -1.55 -1.80 -18.16
CA ALA A 261 -1.78 -3.25 -18.18
C ALA A 261 -2.95 -3.65 -19.08
N GLY A 262 -4.05 -2.87 -19.07
CA GLY A 262 -5.19 -3.10 -19.94
C GLY A 262 -4.82 -2.96 -21.43
N VAL A 263 -4.05 -1.94 -21.78
CA VAL A 263 -3.53 -1.72 -23.14
C VAL A 263 -2.57 -2.85 -23.53
N GLY A 264 -1.64 -3.21 -22.64
CA GLY A 264 -0.68 -4.31 -22.88
C GLY A 264 -1.38 -5.64 -23.12
N ALA A 265 -2.34 -6.01 -22.26
CA ALA A 265 -3.10 -7.23 -22.41
C ALA A 265 -3.91 -7.25 -23.72
N HIS A 266 -4.56 -6.13 -24.09
CA HIS A 266 -5.31 -6.02 -25.34
C HIS A 266 -4.39 -6.15 -26.56
N ARG A 267 -3.26 -5.41 -26.59
CA ARG A 267 -2.27 -5.51 -27.68
C ARG A 267 -1.80 -6.95 -27.89
N SER A 268 -1.50 -7.64 -26.79
CA SER A 268 -1.01 -9.03 -26.87
C SER A 268 -2.02 -10.02 -27.45
N LEU A 269 -3.32 -9.72 -27.40
CA LEU A 269 -4.36 -10.53 -28.06
C LEU A 269 -4.38 -10.33 -29.56
N ILE A 270 -3.95 -9.16 -30.05
CA ILE A 270 -3.99 -8.81 -31.48
C ILE A 270 -2.66 -9.16 -32.16
N PHE A 271 -1.55 -8.80 -31.54
CA PHE A 271 -0.21 -8.84 -32.17
C PHE A 271 0.66 -10.01 -31.66
N GLY A 272 0.21 -10.73 -30.64
CA GLY A 272 1.01 -11.75 -29.96
C GLY A 272 1.69 -11.21 -28.69
N LEU A 273 2.37 -12.12 -27.97
CA LEU A 273 2.96 -11.83 -26.67
C LEU A 273 4.35 -11.16 -26.74
N ASP A 274 4.98 -11.21 -27.91
CA ASP A 274 6.33 -10.70 -28.16
C ASP A 274 6.33 -9.36 -28.91
N ALA A 275 5.15 -8.70 -29.02
CA ALA A 275 4.97 -7.47 -29.81
C ALA A 275 4.98 -6.20 -28.96
#